data_b5eac0ff7f1ba74df5bec1d5dc0bf675
#
_entry.id   b5eac0ff7f1ba74df5bec1d5dc0bf675
#
_cell.length_a   1.000
_cell.length_b   1.000
_cell.length_c   1.000
_cell.angle_alpha   90.00
_cell.angle_beta   90.00
_cell.angle_gamma   90.00
#
_symmetry.space_group_name_H-M   'P 1'
#
loop_
_entity.id
_entity.type
_entity.pdbx_description
1 polymer ?
#
loop_
_entity_poly.entity_id
_entity_poly.type
_entity_poly.pdbx_seq_one_letter_code
_entity_poly.pdbx_strand_id
1 'polypeptide(L)'
;MADVRVTYDKTADAAYVYFIDPQAGAKAARMYPCDPIEVGGMINLDFDEQDRLIGIEVLAASTKLPKRLLESAERLDTEGA
;
A
#
# COMPACT_ATOMS: atom_id res chain seq x y z
N MET A 1 19.97 -1.25 -5.18
CA MET A 1 18.82 -2.13 -4.93
C MET A 1 17.69 -1.29 -4.37
N ALA A 2 16.50 -1.47 -4.90
CA ALA A 2 15.34 -0.72 -4.44
C ALA A 2 14.82 -1.30 -3.13
N ASP A 3 14.44 -0.41 -2.22
CA ASP A 3 13.81 -0.83 -0.97
C ASP A 3 12.32 -0.71 -1.10
N VAL A 4 11.65 -1.83 -1.02
CA VAL A 4 10.19 -1.87 -1.00
C VAL A 4 9.76 -1.88 0.46
N ARG A 5 8.91 -0.93 0.82
CA ARG A 5 8.40 -0.86 2.20
C ARG A 5 6.92 -1.16 2.19
N VAL A 6 6.48 -1.85 3.23
CA VAL A 6 5.06 -2.17 3.40
C VAL A 6 4.66 -1.65 4.77
N THR A 7 3.59 -0.88 4.82
CA THR A 7 2.99 -0.43 6.07
C THR A 7 1.62 -1.08 6.22
N TYR A 8 1.20 -1.29 7.46
CA TYR A 8 -0.08 -1.93 7.73
C TYR A 8 -0.74 -1.28 8.94
N ASP A 9 -1.97 -0.83 8.76
CA ASP A 9 -2.80 -0.33 9.84
C ASP A 9 -3.85 -1.40 10.12
N LYS A 10 -3.66 -2.14 11.21
CA LYS A 10 -4.55 -3.24 11.54
C LYS A 10 -5.94 -2.75 11.90
N THR A 11 -6.04 -1.59 12.52
CA THR A 11 -7.32 -1.03 12.91
C THR A 11 -8.19 -0.74 11.69
N ALA A 12 -7.59 -0.18 10.65
CA ALA A 12 -8.29 0.11 9.40
C ALA A 12 -8.27 -1.06 8.43
N ASP A 13 -7.46 -2.07 8.71
CA ASP A 13 -7.19 -3.20 7.82
C ASP A 13 -6.75 -2.69 6.44
N ALA A 14 -5.83 -1.75 6.46
CA ALA A 14 -5.33 -1.10 5.24
C ALA A 14 -3.82 -1.21 5.18
N ALA A 15 -3.31 -1.55 4.01
CA ALA A 15 -1.87 -1.67 3.79
C ALA A 15 -1.46 -0.80 2.62
N TYR A 16 -0.20 -0.39 2.62
CA TYR A 16 0.36 0.36 1.51
C TYR A 16 1.75 -0.19 1.19
N VAL A 17 1.99 -0.41 -0.08
CA VAL A 17 3.29 -0.88 -0.57
C VAL A 17 3.97 0.30 -1.26
N TYR A 18 5.16 0.67 -0.76
CA TYR A 18 5.94 1.77 -1.31
C TYR A 18 7.05 1.21 -2.18
N PHE A 19 7.08 1.61 -3.45
CA PHE A 19 8.17 1.26 -4.35
C PHE A 19 9.26 2.33 -4.36
N ILE A 20 9.00 3.45 -3.69
CA ILE A 20 9.98 4.52 -3.52
C ILE A 20 10.00 4.89 -2.04
N ASP A 21 11.07 5.58 -1.64
CA ASP A 21 11.15 6.08 -0.28
C ASP A 21 10.09 7.17 -0.09
N PRO A 22 9.14 6.99 0.84
CA PRO A 22 8.11 8.01 1.05
C PRO A 22 8.71 9.37 1.46
N GLN A 23 9.91 9.38 2.00
CA GLN A 23 10.57 10.63 2.40
C GLN A 23 11.31 11.31 1.27
N ALA A 24 11.37 10.67 0.10
CA ALA A 24 12.04 11.27 -1.06
C ALA A 24 11.24 12.41 -1.68
N GLY A 25 10.04 12.68 -1.18
CA GLY A 25 9.25 13.79 -1.65
C GLY A 25 8.44 13.52 -2.90
N ALA A 26 8.52 12.35 -3.45
CA ALA A 26 7.72 11.98 -4.61
C ALA A 26 6.27 11.80 -4.17
N LYS A 27 5.37 12.36 -4.95
CA LYS A 27 3.94 12.27 -4.66
C LYS A 27 3.22 11.61 -5.80
N ALA A 28 2.10 10.97 -5.48
CA ALA A 28 1.23 10.42 -6.50
C ALA A 28 0.65 11.55 -7.33
N ALA A 29 0.85 11.48 -8.63
CA ALA A 29 0.26 12.43 -9.55
C ALA A 29 -1.06 11.90 -10.09
N ARG A 30 -1.24 10.59 -10.06
CA ARG A 30 -2.43 9.96 -10.57
C ARG A 30 -2.68 8.66 -9.82
N MET A 31 -3.91 8.41 -9.45
CA MET A 31 -4.31 7.16 -8.83
C MET A 31 -5.25 6.42 -9.78
N TYR A 32 -5.04 5.12 -9.92
CA TYR A 32 -5.92 4.28 -10.71
C TYR A 32 -6.55 3.23 -9.81
N PRO A 33 -7.87 3.29 -9.59
CA PRO A 33 -8.55 2.26 -8.81
C PRO A 33 -8.74 1.01 -9.66
N CYS A 34 -8.33 -0.13 -9.14
CA CYS A 34 -8.60 -1.40 -9.81
C CYS A 34 -10.09 -1.70 -9.75
N ASP A 35 -10.58 -2.45 -10.73
CA ASP A 35 -11.98 -2.85 -10.75
C ASP A 35 -12.27 -3.66 -9.49
N PRO A 36 -13.13 -3.17 -8.59
CA PRO A 36 -13.36 -3.85 -7.32
C PRO A 36 -14.00 -5.22 -7.48
N ILE A 37 -14.74 -5.43 -8.54
CA ILE A 37 -15.34 -6.74 -8.79
C ILE A 37 -14.26 -7.73 -9.19
N GLU A 38 -13.35 -7.32 -10.07
CA GLU A 38 -12.31 -8.20 -10.58
C GLU A 38 -11.30 -8.58 -9.51
N VAL A 39 -10.92 -7.63 -8.66
CA VAL A 39 -9.93 -7.91 -7.60
C VAL A 39 -10.58 -8.29 -6.27
N GLY A 40 -11.89 -8.22 -6.19
CA GLY A 40 -12.61 -8.63 -4.98
C GLY A 40 -12.38 -7.70 -3.81
N GLY A 41 -12.25 -6.41 -4.06
CA GLY A 41 -12.03 -5.44 -2.99
C GLY A 41 -11.52 -4.13 -3.55
N MET A 42 -10.88 -3.33 -2.70
CA MET A 42 -10.39 -2.02 -3.13
C MET A 42 -8.87 -2.03 -3.15
N ILE A 43 -8.31 -1.95 -4.35
CA ILE A 43 -6.88 -1.86 -4.57
C ILE A 43 -6.66 -0.68 -5.50
N ASN A 44 -5.79 0.25 -5.09
CA ASN A 44 -5.52 1.46 -5.86
C ASN A 44 -4.04 1.52 -6.20
N LEU A 45 -3.75 1.88 -7.44
CA LEU A 45 -2.37 2.04 -7.92
C LEU A 45 -2.03 3.52 -7.98
N ASP A 46 -0.86 3.88 -7.46
CA ASP A 46 -0.40 5.27 -7.49
C ASP A 46 0.74 5.41 -8.47
N PHE A 47 0.65 6.43 -9.33
CA PHE A 47 1.66 6.72 -10.37
C PHE A 47 2.22 8.10 -10.17
N ASP A 48 3.50 8.28 -10.52
CA ASP A 48 4.12 9.61 -10.46
C ASP A 48 3.88 10.38 -11.77
N GLU A 49 4.53 11.54 -11.89
CA GLU A 49 4.34 12.41 -13.06
C GLU A 49 4.89 11.79 -14.33
N GLN A 50 5.79 10.83 -14.23
CA GLN A 50 6.32 10.11 -15.37
C GLN A 50 5.57 8.81 -15.63
N ASP A 51 4.40 8.63 -15.01
CA ASP A 51 3.56 7.45 -15.18
C ASP A 51 4.21 6.16 -14.67
N ARG A 52 5.08 6.28 -13.68
CA ARG A 52 5.71 5.11 -13.05
C ARG A 52 4.94 4.73 -11.81
N LEU A 53 4.78 3.44 -11.58
CA LEU A 53 4.08 2.94 -10.40
C LEU A 53 4.95 3.14 -9.17
N ILE A 54 4.47 3.93 -8.23
CA ILE A 54 5.23 4.25 -7.03
C ILE A 54 4.63 3.66 -5.77
N GLY A 55 3.39 3.17 -5.83
CA GLY A 55 2.80 2.55 -4.66
C GLY A 55 1.49 1.87 -4.96
N ILE A 56 1.08 1.03 -4.02
CA ILE A 56 -0.19 0.29 -4.09
C ILE A 56 -0.88 0.38 -2.75
N GLU A 57 -2.13 0.85 -2.75
CA GLU A 57 -2.96 0.87 -1.56
C GLU A 57 -3.91 -0.32 -1.59
N VAL A 58 -3.99 -1.06 -0.47
CA VAL A 58 -4.85 -2.24 -0.39
C VAL A 58 -5.74 -2.10 0.84
N LEU A 59 -7.05 -2.00 0.62
CA LEU A 59 -8.01 -2.01 1.70
C LEU A 59 -8.50 -3.44 1.94
N ALA A 60 -8.99 -3.71 3.14
CA ALA A 60 -9.29 -5.08 3.56
C ALA A 60 -8.06 -5.97 3.35
N ALA A 61 -6.91 -5.47 3.74
CA ALA A 61 -5.63 -6.06 3.40
C ALA A 61 -5.49 -7.48 3.94
N SER A 62 -6.12 -7.79 5.08
CA SER A 62 -6.03 -9.12 5.66
C SER A 62 -6.64 -10.19 4.76
N THR A 63 -7.53 -9.80 3.84
CA THR A 63 -8.14 -10.73 2.89
C THR A 63 -7.44 -10.75 1.55
N LYS A 64 -6.51 -9.81 1.31
CA LYS A 64 -5.90 -9.63 0.00
C LYS A 64 -4.41 -9.93 -0.02
N LEU A 65 -3.73 -9.72 1.08
CA LEU A 65 -2.28 -9.88 1.12
C LEU A 65 -1.91 -11.08 1.97
N PRO A 66 -0.80 -11.73 1.66
CA PRO A 66 -0.35 -12.87 2.46
C PRO A 66 -0.13 -12.48 3.91
N LYS A 67 -0.51 -13.36 4.81
CA LYS A 67 -0.39 -13.10 6.24
C LYS A 67 1.05 -12.77 6.63
N ARG A 68 2.02 -13.47 6.05
CA ARG A 68 3.42 -13.22 6.34
C ARG A 68 3.85 -11.81 6.00
N LEU A 69 3.34 -11.30 4.89
CA LEU A 69 3.67 -9.93 4.48
C LEU A 69 3.15 -8.95 5.51
N LEU A 70 1.91 -9.15 5.97
CA LEU A 70 1.33 -8.25 6.96
C LEU A 70 2.02 -8.34 8.30
N GLU A 71 2.48 -9.53 8.67
CA GLU A 71 3.20 -9.71 9.94
C GLU A 71 4.55 -9.00 9.94
N SER A 72 5.18 -8.90 8.79
CA SER A 72 6.49 -8.24 8.69
C SER A 72 6.38 -6.77 8.33
N ALA A 73 5.18 -6.28 8.06
CA ALA A 73 4.98 -4.90 7.66
C ALA A 73 5.19 -3.95 8.83
N GLU A 74 5.57 -2.73 8.50
CA GLU A 74 5.68 -1.67 9.50
C GLU A 74 4.28 -1.31 9.99
N ARG A 75 4.07 -1.34 11.30
CA ARG A 75 2.75 -1.12 11.88
C ARG A 75 2.49 0.38 12.08
N LEU A 76 1.35 0.82 11.60
CA LEU A 76 0.93 2.21 11.78
C LEU A 76 -0.02 2.40 12.93
N ASP A 77 -0.59 1.32 13.44
CA ASP A 77 -1.58 1.34 14.53
C ASP A 77 -0.97 0.89 15.85
N THR A 78 0.19 1.44 16.19
CA THR A 78 0.92 0.99 17.37
C THR A 78 0.63 1.81 18.62
N GLU A 79 -0.13 2.85 18.51
CA GLU A 79 -0.47 3.67 19.66
C GLU A 79 -1.24 2.83 20.66
N GLY A 80 -0.91 2.97 21.89
CA GLY A 80 -1.54 2.22 22.94
C GLY A 80 -1.18 0.75 22.94
N ALA A 81 -0.26 0.37 22.11
CA ALA A 81 0.17 -1.02 22.09
C ALA A 81 1.02 -1.33 23.31
#